data_3421936cf7e2fb59f7c7e4cfd1e21e0c
#
_entry.id   3421936cf7e2fb59f7c7e4cfd1e21e0c
#
_cell.length_a   1.000
_cell.length_b   1.000
_cell.length_c   1.000
_cell.angle_alpha   90.00
_cell.angle_beta   90.00
_cell.angle_gamma   90.00
#
_symmetry.space_group_name_H-M   'P 1'
#
loop_
_entity.id
_entity.type
_entity.pdbx_description
1 polymer ?
#
loop_
_entity_poly.entity_id
_entity_poly.type
_entity_poly.pdbx_seq_one_letter_code
_entity_poly.pdbx_strand_id
1 'polypeptide(L)'
;MSNNGGTTRRIIGGGLSGLAAAINFAKNDESVEVHEARKDIGMQFHPNYQVLLKESPETPASESGATSYLNRWGLNPQFQYKDAKKFLCCTQKRDFTISLKEPLPLILRGGENSLERGLAKEAQDLGVDFHFKSRPKARPGDIMSAGSYRTDMAAFGAYYENSDFPRDQFLYMHDEKYSPRGWYLYIIPMDKDTIKVMNCCSKPHAKKVKKLLYKAVEERPVLRDIIDGAKPTGTVG
;
A
#
# COMPACT_ATOMS: atom_id res chain seq x y z
N MET A 1 25.14 -34.91 10.02
CA MET A 1 25.02 -33.61 9.29
C MET A 1 24.98 -33.94 7.80
N SER A 2 23.80 -34.15 7.27
CA SER A 2 23.63 -34.45 5.83
C SER A 2 23.62 -33.11 5.07
N ASN A 3 24.71 -32.87 4.35
CA ASN A 3 24.77 -31.85 3.32
C ASN A 3 23.81 -32.25 2.19
N ASN A 4 22.53 -31.96 2.33
CA ASN A 4 21.62 -31.96 1.20
C ASN A 4 22.03 -30.79 0.31
N GLY A 5 22.77 -31.08 -0.76
CA GLY A 5 23.11 -30.14 -1.82
C GLY A 5 21.89 -29.68 -2.60
N GLY A 6 20.86 -29.21 -1.89
CA GLY A 6 19.66 -28.62 -2.45
C GLY A 6 19.99 -27.30 -3.17
N THR A 7 19.51 -27.16 -4.38
CA THR A 7 19.66 -25.95 -5.17
C THR A 7 18.97 -24.81 -4.42
N THR A 8 19.72 -23.75 -4.06
CA THR A 8 19.14 -22.55 -3.41
C THR A 8 18.18 -21.86 -4.39
N ARG A 9 16.96 -21.58 -3.93
CA ARG A 9 15.97 -20.81 -4.67
C ARG A 9 16.33 -19.33 -4.64
N ARG A 10 16.55 -18.76 -5.81
CA ARG A 10 16.82 -17.34 -5.96
C ARG A 10 15.56 -16.59 -6.34
N ILE A 11 15.23 -15.56 -5.56
CA ILE A 11 14.09 -14.68 -5.82
C ILE A 11 14.61 -13.27 -6.09
N ILE A 12 14.27 -12.73 -7.25
CA ILE A 12 14.70 -11.39 -7.68
C ILE A 12 13.54 -10.41 -7.49
N GLY A 13 13.60 -9.62 -6.43
CA GLY A 13 12.61 -8.65 -5.98
C GLY A 13 12.01 -8.98 -4.62
N GLY A 14 12.28 -8.14 -3.63
CA GLY A 14 11.77 -8.21 -2.24
C GLY A 14 10.42 -7.51 -2.06
N GLY A 15 9.55 -7.50 -3.07
CA GLY A 15 8.17 -7.04 -2.95
C GLY A 15 7.25 -8.11 -2.36
N LEU A 16 5.95 -7.80 -2.19
CA LEU A 16 4.98 -8.72 -1.57
C LEU A 16 5.01 -10.12 -2.19
N SER A 17 5.01 -10.22 -3.52
CA SER A 17 5.00 -11.51 -4.22
C SER A 17 6.30 -12.29 -3.99
N GLY A 18 7.46 -11.62 -3.99
CA GLY A 18 8.75 -12.27 -3.74
C GLY A 18 8.88 -12.75 -2.31
N LEU A 19 8.43 -11.95 -1.35
CA LEU A 19 8.42 -12.33 0.07
C LEU A 19 7.47 -13.49 0.34
N ALA A 20 6.27 -13.47 -0.24
CA ALA A 20 5.32 -14.59 -0.12
C ALA A 20 5.89 -15.89 -0.72
N ALA A 21 6.53 -15.81 -1.88
CA ALA A 21 7.20 -16.97 -2.47
C ALA A 21 8.34 -17.47 -1.58
N ALA A 22 9.17 -16.56 -1.05
CA ALA A 22 10.28 -16.90 -0.15
C ALA A 22 9.80 -17.66 1.09
N ILE A 23 8.74 -17.16 1.74
CA ILE A 23 8.15 -17.80 2.91
C ILE A 23 7.64 -19.22 2.56
N ASN A 24 6.94 -19.36 1.43
CA ASN A 24 6.39 -20.65 1.04
C ASN A 24 7.50 -21.68 0.72
N PHE A 25 8.56 -21.28 0.03
CA PHE A 25 9.71 -22.19 -0.21
C PHE A 25 10.43 -22.56 1.08
N ALA A 26 10.71 -21.56 1.95
CA ALA A 26 11.37 -21.82 3.23
C ALA A 26 10.54 -22.75 4.14
N LYS A 27 9.21 -22.65 4.14
CA LYS A 27 8.31 -23.56 4.85
C LYS A 27 8.33 -25.01 4.31
N ASN A 28 8.83 -25.21 3.11
CA ASN A 28 9.05 -26.54 2.51
C ASN A 28 10.52 -26.97 2.61
N ASP A 29 11.27 -26.44 3.58
CA ASP A 29 12.66 -26.78 3.86
C ASP A 29 13.63 -26.50 2.69
N GLU A 30 13.25 -25.62 1.76
CA GLU A 30 14.16 -25.18 0.70
C GLU A 30 15.04 -24.01 1.17
N SER A 31 16.31 -24.01 0.76
CA SER A 31 17.19 -22.86 0.94
C SER A 31 16.76 -21.73 0.00
N VAL A 32 16.62 -20.51 0.52
CA VAL A 32 16.08 -19.37 -0.24
C VAL A 32 16.95 -18.13 -0.05
N GLU A 33 17.24 -17.44 -1.15
CA GLU A 33 17.85 -16.13 -1.14
C GLU A 33 16.96 -15.10 -1.89
N VAL A 34 16.80 -13.91 -1.32
CA VAL A 34 16.03 -12.79 -1.90
C VAL A 34 16.97 -11.66 -2.27
N HIS A 35 16.98 -11.25 -3.53
CA HIS A 35 17.74 -10.12 -4.02
C HIS A 35 16.84 -8.89 -4.16
N GLU A 36 17.06 -7.86 -3.34
CA GLU A 36 16.34 -6.59 -3.41
C GLU A 36 17.25 -5.48 -3.94
N ALA A 37 16.75 -4.79 -4.95
CA ALA A 37 17.51 -3.72 -5.62
C ALA A 37 17.75 -2.49 -4.74
N ARG A 38 16.88 -2.26 -3.79
CA ARG A 38 16.95 -1.13 -2.85
C ARG A 38 17.76 -1.51 -1.62
N LYS A 39 18.03 -0.53 -0.77
CA LYS A 39 18.79 -0.73 0.46
C LYS A 39 18.00 -1.44 1.56
N ASP A 40 16.67 -1.61 1.37
CA ASP A 40 15.77 -2.20 2.35
C ASP A 40 14.41 -2.56 1.74
N ILE A 41 13.63 -3.37 2.45
CA ILE A 41 12.28 -3.78 2.08
C ILE A 41 11.28 -2.63 2.27
N GLY A 42 10.25 -2.60 1.42
CA GLY A 42 9.13 -1.65 1.54
C GLY A 42 9.44 -0.22 1.07
N MET A 43 10.66 0.04 0.62
CA MET A 43 11.09 1.38 0.19
C MET A 43 10.44 1.89 -1.12
N GLN A 44 9.57 1.12 -1.73
CA GLN A 44 8.87 1.55 -2.94
C GLN A 44 7.78 2.58 -2.63
N PHE A 45 7.24 2.54 -1.43
CA PHE A 45 6.13 3.39 -1.01
C PHE A 45 6.54 4.28 0.18
N HIS A 46 6.12 5.54 0.15
CA HIS A 46 5.95 6.30 1.39
C HIS A 46 4.78 5.69 2.17
N PRO A 47 4.78 5.74 3.51
CA PRO A 47 3.72 5.17 4.31
C PRO A 47 2.34 5.55 3.78
N ASN A 48 1.54 4.55 3.46
CA ASN A 48 0.20 4.72 2.90
C ASN A 48 -0.65 3.50 3.17
N TYR A 49 -1.95 3.71 3.36
CA TYR A 49 -2.89 2.60 3.45
C TYR A 49 -3.45 2.26 2.08
N GLN A 50 -3.58 0.98 1.81
CA GLN A 50 -4.18 0.45 0.59
C GLN A 50 -5.24 -0.57 0.96
N VAL A 51 -6.33 -0.59 0.21
CA VAL A 51 -7.41 -1.58 0.40
C VAL A 51 -6.90 -2.96 0.01
N LEU A 52 -7.11 -3.94 0.88
CA LEU A 52 -6.98 -5.35 0.54
C LEU A 52 -8.36 -5.85 0.11
N LEU A 53 -8.53 -6.09 -1.17
CA LEU A 53 -9.80 -6.59 -1.71
C LEU A 53 -9.96 -8.10 -1.46
N LYS A 54 -11.20 -8.54 -1.27
CA LYS A 54 -11.55 -9.97 -1.28
C LYS A 54 -11.27 -10.56 -2.67
N GLU A 55 -10.90 -11.83 -2.72
CA GLU A 55 -10.73 -12.55 -3.99
C GLU A 55 -12.04 -12.71 -4.75
N SER A 56 -13.12 -12.92 -4.01
CA SER A 56 -14.46 -13.12 -4.55
C SER A 56 -15.49 -12.46 -3.64
N PRO A 57 -16.61 -11.94 -4.19
CA PRO A 57 -17.76 -11.53 -3.39
C PRO A 57 -18.32 -12.62 -2.48
N GLU A 58 -18.09 -13.89 -2.83
CA GLU A 58 -18.54 -15.06 -2.10
C GLU A 58 -17.65 -15.43 -0.91
N THR A 59 -16.47 -14.78 -0.76
CA THR A 59 -15.59 -15.00 0.40
C THR A 59 -16.33 -14.63 1.68
N PRO A 60 -16.48 -15.54 2.66
CA PRO A 60 -17.21 -15.27 3.89
C PRO A 60 -16.63 -14.08 4.64
N ALA A 61 -17.50 -13.31 5.33
CA ALA A 61 -17.08 -12.14 6.11
C ALA A 61 -16.05 -12.51 7.20
N SER A 62 -16.18 -13.69 7.81
CA SER A 62 -15.23 -14.23 8.78
C SER A 62 -13.82 -14.45 8.22
N GLU A 63 -13.69 -14.57 6.91
CA GLU A 63 -12.42 -14.75 6.20
C GLU A 63 -11.95 -13.49 5.48
N SER A 64 -12.68 -12.37 5.63
CA SER A 64 -12.40 -11.14 4.90
C SER A 64 -11.42 -10.19 5.59
N GLY A 65 -11.02 -10.48 6.82
CA GLY A 65 -10.00 -9.71 7.53
C GLY A 65 -8.62 -9.83 6.86
N ALA A 66 -7.79 -8.80 7.00
CA ALA A 66 -6.46 -8.75 6.38
C ALA A 66 -5.59 -9.96 6.77
N THR A 67 -5.61 -10.35 8.04
CA THR A 67 -4.85 -11.50 8.56
C THR A 67 -5.43 -12.82 8.07
N SER A 68 -6.75 -12.99 8.07
CA SER A 68 -7.40 -14.22 7.59
C SER A 68 -7.10 -14.49 6.11
N TYR A 69 -7.12 -13.43 5.30
CA TYR A 69 -6.73 -13.52 3.88
C TYR A 69 -5.31 -14.06 3.71
N LEU A 70 -4.34 -13.50 4.45
CA LEU A 70 -2.95 -13.91 4.36
C LEU A 70 -2.71 -15.32 4.91
N ASN A 71 -3.34 -15.64 6.04
CA ASN A 71 -3.24 -16.97 6.66
C ASN A 71 -3.69 -18.11 5.74
N ARG A 72 -4.69 -17.86 4.89
CA ARG A 72 -5.15 -18.82 3.88
C ARG A 72 -4.05 -19.21 2.88
N TRP A 73 -3.13 -18.28 2.65
CA TRP A 73 -1.93 -18.50 1.81
C TRP A 73 -0.71 -18.95 2.61
N GLY A 74 -0.91 -19.33 3.87
CA GLY A 74 0.18 -19.76 4.73
C GLY A 74 1.11 -18.63 5.19
N LEU A 75 0.66 -17.38 5.12
CA LEU A 75 1.43 -16.19 5.52
C LEU A 75 0.88 -15.66 6.84
N ASN A 76 1.76 -15.40 7.80
CA ASN A 76 1.37 -14.91 9.13
C ASN A 76 2.21 -13.70 9.58
N PRO A 77 2.33 -12.65 8.74
CA PRO A 77 3.11 -11.48 9.08
C PRO A 77 2.45 -10.64 10.18
N GLN A 78 3.27 -10.01 11.01
CA GLN A 78 2.80 -8.94 11.91
C GLN A 78 2.91 -7.60 11.18
N PHE A 79 1.80 -6.87 11.05
CA PHE A 79 1.76 -5.58 10.37
C PHE A 79 0.56 -4.74 10.84
N GLN A 80 0.62 -3.46 10.54
CA GLN A 80 -0.46 -2.53 10.87
C GLN A 80 -1.53 -2.54 9.78
N TYR A 81 -2.78 -2.67 10.21
CA TYR A 81 -3.96 -2.48 9.36
C TYR A 81 -5.09 -1.82 10.16
N LYS A 82 -6.09 -1.36 9.46
CA LYS A 82 -7.33 -0.80 10.03
C LYS A 82 -8.50 -1.05 9.09
N ASP A 83 -9.71 -0.89 9.60
CA ASP A 83 -10.92 -1.10 8.85
C ASP A 83 -11.54 0.23 8.40
N ALA A 84 -11.85 0.33 7.12
CA ALA A 84 -12.71 1.39 6.59
C ALA A 84 -14.17 0.92 6.61
N LYS A 85 -15.03 1.70 7.26
CA LYS A 85 -16.47 1.41 7.35
C LYS A 85 -17.30 2.32 6.47
N LYS A 86 -16.74 3.47 6.07
CA LYS A 86 -17.45 4.49 5.30
C LYS A 86 -16.58 5.05 4.18
N PHE A 87 -17.23 5.37 3.07
CA PHE A 87 -16.64 6.15 1.98
C PHE A 87 -17.43 7.45 1.81
N LEU A 88 -16.76 8.59 1.97
CA LEU A 88 -17.27 9.88 1.53
C LEU A 88 -16.90 10.05 0.07
N CYS A 89 -17.89 9.95 -0.80
CA CYS A 89 -17.74 10.09 -2.24
C CYS A 89 -18.07 11.53 -2.65
N CYS A 90 -17.10 12.22 -3.22
CA CYS A 90 -17.27 13.59 -3.69
C CYS A 90 -17.21 13.64 -5.21
N THR A 91 -18.22 14.25 -5.83
CA THR A 91 -18.30 14.41 -7.27
C THR A 91 -18.53 15.89 -7.63
N GLN A 92 -18.50 16.23 -8.90
CA GLN A 92 -18.86 17.59 -9.35
C GLN A 92 -20.27 18.01 -8.97
N LYS A 93 -21.20 17.04 -8.86
CA LYS A 93 -22.63 17.33 -8.68
C LYS A 93 -23.10 17.22 -7.23
N ARG A 94 -22.52 16.28 -6.46
CA ARG A 94 -22.96 16.02 -5.09
C ARG A 94 -21.89 15.26 -4.31
N ASP A 95 -21.98 15.38 -2.99
CA ASP A 95 -21.23 14.57 -2.04
C ASP A 95 -22.21 13.64 -1.32
N PHE A 96 -21.79 12.41 -1.05
CA PHE A 96 -22.60 11.42 -0.35
C PHE A 96 -21.71 10.38 0.34
N THR A 97 -22.21 9.81 1.42
CA THR A 97 -21.50 8.77 2.18
C THR A 97 -22.10 7.40 1.88
N ILE A 98 -21.23 6.44 1.59
CA ILE A 98 -21.56 5.02 1.50
C ILE A 98 -21.12 4.36 2.78
N SER A 99 -22.06 3.78 3.52
CA SER A 99 -21.75 2.89 4.65
C SER A 99 -21.60 1.47 4.13
N LEU A 100 -20.48 0.84 4.48
CA LEU A 100 -20.18 -0.53 4.06
C LEU A 100 -20.89 -1.51 5.00
N LYS A 101 -21.49 -2.58 4.44
CA LYS A 101 -22.05 -3.67 5.25
C LYS A 101 -20.96 -4.41 6.02
N GLU A 102 -19.82 -4.58 5.40
CA GLU A 102 -18.62 -5.18 5.98
C GLU A 102 -17.45 -4.21 5.84
N PRO A 103 -16.62 -4.07 6.87
CA PRO A 103 -15.44 -3.23 6.79
C PRO A 103 -14.48 -3.70 5.68
N LEU A 104 -13.82 -2.75 5.02
CA LEU A 104 -12.72 -3.04 4.12
C LEU A 104 -11.39 -2.88 4.85
N PRO A 105 -10.53 -3.92 4.88
CA PRO A 105 -9.23 -3.81 5.50
C PRO A 105 -8.31 -2.90 4.68
N LEU A 106 -7.76 -1.92 5.36
CA LEU A 106 -6.73 -1.02 4.86
C LEU A 106 -5.39 -1.46 5.43
N ILE A 107 -4.52 -2.00 4.63
CA ILE A 107 -3.18 -2.45 5.01
C ILE A 107 -2.16 -1.32 4.87
N LEU A 108 -1.28 -1.17 5.85
CA LEU A 108 -0.18 -0.22 5.74
C LEU A 108 0.88 -0.76 4.77
N ARG A 109 1.26 0.07 3.80
CA ARG A 109 2.33 -0.16 2.84
C ARG A 109 3.44 0.88 3.07
N GLY A 110 4.67 0.43 3.03
CA GLY A 110 5.82 1.29 3.33
C GLY A 110 5.92 1.68 4.82
N GLY A 111 7.12 1.90 5.31
CA GLY A 111 7.37 2.19 6.72
C GLY A 111 7.54 0.96 7.61
N GLU A 112 7.75 1.18 8.90
CA GLU A 112 8.18 0.13 9.84
C GLU A 112 7.16 -0.99 10.03
N ASN A 113 5.89 -0.64 10.22
CA ASN A 113 4.83 -1.60 10.51
C ASN A 113 4.05 -2.01 9.26
N SER A 114 4.67 -1.92 8.09
CA SER A 114 4.05 -2.27 6.82
C SER A 114 3.96 -3.79 6.61
N LEU A 115 3.04 -4.19 5.74
CA LEU A 115 2.92 -5.59 5.33
C LEU A 115 4.22 -6.14 4.76
N GLU A 116 4.96 -5.35 3.97
CA GLU A 116 6.25 -5.77 3.43
C GLU A 116 7.25 -6.10 4.54
N ARG A 117 7.31 -5.28 5.58
CA ARG A 117 8.21 -5.51 6.73
C ARG A 117 7.80 -6.73 7.54
N GLY A 118 6.50 -6.93 7.75
CA GLY A 118 5.99 -8.10 8.43
C GLY A 118 6.33 -9.39 7.69
N LEU A 119 6.14 -9.42 6.37
CA LEU A 119 6.52 -10.58 5.54
C LEU A 119 8.03 -10.79 5.51
N ALA A 120 8.84 -9.73 5.42
CA ALA A 120 10.29 -9.86 5.46
C ALA A 120 10.77 -10.44 6.79
N LYS A 121 10.17 -10.01 7.90
CA LYS A 121 10.47 -10.57 9.23
C LYS A 121 10.11 -12.04 9.30
N GLU A 122 8.92 -12.45 8.85
CA GLU A 122 8.53 -13.86 8.79
C GLU A 122 9.50 -14.69 7.93
N ALA A 123 9.91 -14.17 6.76
CA ALA A 123 10.89 -14.83 5.90
C ALA A 123 12.26 -14.99 6.60
N GLN A 124 12.74 -13.94 7.29
CA GLN A 124 13.99 -13.99 8.05
C GLN A 124 13.95 -15.03 9.18
N ASP A 125 12.83 -15.10 9.91
CA ASP A 125 12.64 -16.08 10.98
C ASP A 125 12.64 -17.53 10.48
N LEU A 126 12.32 -17.73 9.19
CA LEU A 126 12.40 -19.01 8.47
C LEU A 126 13.78 -19.27 7.84
N GLY A 127 14.76 -18.38 8.04
CA GLY A 127 16.12 -18.56 7.54
C GLY A 127 16.34 -18.12 6.09
N VAL A 128 15.43 -17.30 5.52
CA VAL A 128 15.65 -16.70 4.20
C VAL A 128 16.77 -15.67 4.24
N ASP A 129 17.71 -15.78 3.31
CA ASP A 129 18.84 -14.86 3.18
C ASP A 129 18.49 -13.64 2.31
N PHE A 130 18.84 -12.43 2.74
CA PHE A 130 18.52 -11.19 2.05
C PHE A 130 19.76 -10.46 1.54
N HIS A 131 19.78 -10.22 0.23
CA HIS A 131 20.83 -9.47 -0.46
C HIS A 131 20.28 -8.12 -0.92
N PHE A 132 20.55 -7.07 -0.13
CA PHE A 132 20.13 -5.69 -0.47
C PHE A 132 21.08 -5.04 -1.48
N LYS A 133 20.59 -3.99 -2.19
CA LYS A 133 21.31 -3.30 -3.28
C LYS A 133 21.79 -4.29 -4.36
N SER A 134 21.07 -5.37 -4.53
CA SER A 134 21.42 -6.49 -5.39
C SER A 134 20.45 -6.60 -6.57
N ARG A 135 21.00 -6.64 -7.79
CA ARG A 135 20.26 -6.81 -9.07
C ARG A 135 20.98 -7.83 -9.95
N PRO A 136 21.01 -9.09 -9.57
CA PRO A 136 21.67 -10.10 -10.38
C PRO A 136 20.94 -10.29 -11.71
N LYS A 137 21.67 -10.71 -12.74
CA LYS A 137 21.04 -11.19 -13.97
C LYS A 137 20.23 -12.45 -13.67
N ALA A 138 19.04 -12.51 -14.24
CA ALA A 138 18.18 -13.68 -14.13
C ALA A 138 18.86 -14.91 -14.78
N ARG A 139 18.68 -16.07 -14.17
CA ARG A 139 19.13 -17.38 -14.63
C ARG A 139 17.92 -18.31 -14.76
N PRO A 140 18.00 -19.38 -15.56
CA PRO A 140 16.99 -20.42 -15.52
C PRO A 140 16.78 -20.95 -14.09
N GLY A 141 15.54 -21.02 -13.64
CA GLY A 141 15.16 -21.43 -12.29
C GLY A 141 14.99 -20.28 -11.28
N ASP A 142 15.43 -19.06 -11.59
CA ASP A 142 15.15 -17.88 -10.75
C ASP A 142 13.67 -17.49 -10.78
N ILE A 143 13.17 -17.02 -9.63
CA ILE A 143 11.83 -16.47 -9.52
C ILE A 143 11.88 -14.95 -9.69
N MET A 144 11.30 -14.48 -10.78
CA MET A 144 11.23 -13.06 -11.07
C MET A 144 10.02 -12.42 -10.41
N SER A 145 10.27 -11.65 -9.36
CA SER A 145 9.28 -10.87 -8.62
C SER A 145 9.61 -9.36 -8.62
N ALA A 146 10.54 -8.95 -9.48
CA ALA A 146 10.84 -7.54 -9.67
C ALA A 146 9.65 -6.87 -10.37
N GLY A 147 9.10 -5.82 -9.75
CA GLY A 147 8.04 -5.01 -10.33
C GLY A 147 8.49 -4.26 -11.58
N SER A 148 7.54 -3.64 -12.27
CA SER A 148 7.82 -2.79 -13.41
C SER A 148 8.72 -1.61 -13.04
N TYR A 149 9.74 -1.35 -13.84
CA TYR A 149 10.56 -0.14 -13.75
C TYR A 149 9.88 1.09 -14.39
N ARG A 150 8.79 0.86 -15.11
CA ARG A 150 8.01 1.94 -15.73
C ARG A 150 6.91 2.36 -14.77
N THR A 151 6.87 3.66 -14.51
CA THR A 151 5.81 4.28 -13.72
C THR A 151 4.80 4.89 -14.68
N ASP A 152 3.59 4.35 -14.71
CA ASP A 152 2.49 4.88 -15.54
C ASP A 152 1.61 5.86 -14.76
N MET A 153 1.73 5.83 -13.44
CA MET A 153 0.99 6.69 -12.51
C MET A 153 1.95 7.60 -11.75
N ALA A 154 1.44 8.77 -11.42
CA ALA A 154 2.06 9.71 -10.50
C ALA A 154 1.03 10.14 -9.46
N ALA A 155 1.49 10.45 -8.25
CA ALA A 155 0.66 10.98 -7.21
C ALA A 155 1.43 12.08 -6.48
N PHE A 156 0.72 13.09 -5.99
CA PHE A 156 1.25 14.10 -5.10
C PHE A 156 0.30 14.27 -3.93
N GLY A 157 0.84 14.39 -2.72
CA GLY A 157 0.04 14.53 -1.52
C GLY A 157 0.68 15.36 -0.44
N ALA A 158 -0.11 15.63 0.60
CA ALA A 158 0.33 16.31 1.80
C ALA A 158 -0.27 15.62 3.03
N TYR A 159 0.47 15.68 4.14
CA TYR A 159 0.00 15.27 5.45
C TYR A 159 -0.53 16.49 6.21
N TYR A 160 -1.61 16.28 6.96
CA TYR A 160 -2.23 17.27 7.83
C TYR A 160 -2.44 16.66 9.21
N GLU A 161 -1.86 17.25 10.24
CA GLU A 161 -2.05 16.89 11.65
C GLU A 161 -3.18 17.68 12.29
N ASN A 162 -3.70 17.18 13.40
CA ASN A 162 -4.83 17.75 14.15
C ASN A 162 -6.13 17.80 13.32
N SER A 163 -6.38 16.79 12.50
CA SER A 163 -7.61 16.65 11.72
C SER A 163 -8.63 15.79 12.46
N ASP A 164 -9.85 16.28 12.54
CA ASP A 164 -11.01 15.55 13.10
C ASP A 164 -11.67 14.59 12.10
N PHE A 165 -11.06 14.37 10.93
CA PHE A 165 -11.60 13.45 9.94
C PHE A 165 -11.76 12.03 10.52
N PRO A 166 -12.94 11.38 10.35
CA PRO A 166 -13.22 10.08 10.97
C PRO A 166 -12.21 9.01 10.61
N ARG A 167 -11.73 8.25 11.61
CA ARG A 167 -10.66 7.26 11.43
C ARG A 167 -11.08 6.00 10.68
N ASP A 168 -12.38 5.71 10.65
CA ASP A 168 -12.99 4.58 9.91
C ASP A 168 -13.57 5.00 8.54
N GLN A 169 -13.29 6.23 8.12
CA GLN A 169 -13.79 6.80 6.87
C GLN A 169 -12.66 7.07 5.89
N PHE A 170 -12.94 6.88 4.62
CA PHE A 170 -12.10 7.20 3.48
C PHE A 170 -12.84 8.23 2.62
N LEU A 171 -12.15 9.25 2.09
CA LEU A 171 -12.73 10.15 1.10
C LEU A 171 -12.18 9.80 -0.28
N TYR A 172 -13.07 9.72 -1.24
CA TYR A 172 -12.75 9.58 -2.65
C TYR A 172 -13.44 10.70 -3.43
N MET A 173 -12.66 11.50 -4.15
CA MET A 173 -13.17 12.60 -4.96
C MET A 173 -12.85 12.37 -6.43
N HIS A 174 -13.89 12.34 -7.25
CA HIS A 174 -13.81 12.33 -8.70
C HIS A 174 -14.43 13.61 -9.26
N ASP A 175 -13.59 14.62 -9.43
CA ASP A 175 -13.98 15.95 -9.92
C ASP A 175 -12.87 16.48 -10.83
N GLU A 176 -13.18 16.61 -12.14
CA GLU A 176 -12.22 17.03 -13.17
C GLU A 176 -11.71 18.47 -12.98
N LYS A 177 -12.36 19.26 -12.14
CA LYS A 177 -11.88 20.58 -11.74
C LYS A 177 -10.62 20.50 -10.89
N TYR A 178 -10.45 19.40 -10.12
CA TYR A 178 -9.43 19.21 -9.10
C TYR A 178 -8.53 18.00 -9.32
N SER A 179 -8.92 17.09 -10.22
CA SER A 179 -8.10 15.95 -10.63
C SER A 179 -8.07 15.87 -12.15
N PRO A 180 -7.02 15.35 -12.78
CA PRO A 180 -7.04 15.09 -14.21
C PRO A 180 -8.16 14.13 -14.56
N ARG A 181 -8.71 14.27 -15.78
CA ARG A 181 -9.81 13.43 -16.26
C ARG A 181 -9.52 11.94 -16.09
N GLY A 182 -10.48 11.22 -15.51
CA GLY A 182 -10.36 9.78 -15.22
C GLY A 182 -9.53 9.45 -14.00
N TRP A 183 -9.06 10.46 -13.25
CA TRP A 183 -8.26 10.31 -12.02
C TRP A 183 -8.98 10.91 -10.81
N TYR A 184 -8.38 10.76 -9.63
CA TYR A 184 -9.06 11.07 -8.38
C TYR A 184 -8.13 11.64 -7.32
N LEU A 185 -8.73 12.36 -6.40
CA LEU A 185 -8.15 12.73 -5.13
C LEU A 185 -8.74 11.85 -4.03
N TYR A 186 -7.94 11.52 -3.02
CA TYR A 186 -8.43 10.80 -1.85
C TYR A 186 -7.87 11.34 -0.56
N ILE A 187 -8.61 11.12 0.54
CA ILE A 187 -8.14 11.33 1.90
C ILE A 187 -8.17 10.00 2.63
N ILE A 188 -7.09 9.73 3.34
CA ILE A 188 -6.98 8.55 4.18
C ILE A 188 -6.44 8.96 5.55
N PRO A 189 -7.09 8.57 6.65
CA PRO A 189 -6.52 8.77 7.98
C PRO A 189 -5.28 7.90 8.12
N MET A 190 -4.19 8.47 8.66
CA MET A 190 -2.93 7.73 8.85
C MET A 190 -2.85 7.17 10.26
N ASP A 191 -2.99 8.00 11.27
CA ASP A 191 -2.96 7.66 12.68
C ASP A 191 -4.06 8.40 13.47
N LYS A 192 -3.82 8.68 14.73
CA LYS A 192 -4.83 9.23 15.64
C LYS A 192 -5.43 10.57 15.17
N ASP A 193 -4.61 11.45 14.63
CA ASP A 193 -5.00 12.82 14.28
C ASP A 193 -4.45 13.30 12.91
N THR A 194 -3.67 12.45 12.25
CA THR A 194 -3.08 12.76 10.95
C THR A 194 -3.89 12.18 9.81
N ILE A 195 -4.09 12.98 8.78
CA ILE A 195 -4.62 12.54 7.49
C ILE A 195 -3.61 12.74 6.38
N LYS A 196 -3.74 11.96 5.34
CA LYS A 196 -3.01 12.10 4.09
C LYS A 196 -3.99 12.43 2.98
N VAL A 197 -3.77 13.56 2.32
CA VAL A 197 -4.54 14.00 1.17
C VAL A 197 -3.69 13.79 -0.08
N MET A 198 -4.18 12.98 -1.00
CA MET A 198 -3.45 12.59 -2.21
C MET A 198 -4.24 12.89 -3.46
N ASN A 199 -3.57 13.37 -4.48
CA ASN A 199 -4.14 13.49 -5.83
C ASN A 199 -3.33 12.61 -6.79
N CYS A 200 -4.02 11.77 -7.55
CA CYS A 200 -3.44 10.79 -8.45
C CYS A 200 -3.66 11.17 -9.91
N CYS A 201 -2.74 10.75 -10.78
CA CYS A 201 -2.86 10.96 -12.21
C CYS A 201 -2.00 9.97 -13.00
N SER A 202 -2.24 9.91 -14.30
CA SER A 202 -1.27 9.29 -15.23
C SER A 202 -0.02 10.15 -15.37
N LYS A 203 1.10 9.52 -15.66
CA LYS A 203 2.41 10.17 -15.81
C LYS A 203 2.42 11.45 -16.69
N PRO A 204 1.72 11.51 -17.83
CA PRO A 204 1.66 12.75 -18.64
C PRO A 204 1.10 13.96 -17.89
N HIS A 205 0.29 13.75 -16.86
CA HIS A 205 -0.33 14.79 -16.05
C HIS A 205 0.43 15.11 -14.75
N ALA A 206 1.53 14.44 -14.46
CA ALA A 206 2.27 14.57 -13.21
C ALA A 206 2.62 16.03 -12.82
N LYS A 207 2.97 16.86 -13.81
CA LYS A 207 3.28 18.29 -13.58
C LYS A 207 2.10 19.11 -13.06
N LYS A 208 0.86 18.65 -13.29
CA LYS A 208 -0.37 19.36 -12.90
C LYS A 208 -0.92 18.93 -11.54
N VAL A 209 -0.60 17.71 -11.11
CA VAL A 209 -1.24 17.06 -9.96
C VAL A 209 -1.06 17.84 -8.66
N LYS A 210 0.13 18.40 -8.43
CA LYS A 210 0.42 19.25 -7.26
C LYS A 210 -0.45 20.51 -7.24
N LYS A 211 -0.52 21.24 -8.35
CA LYS A 211 -1.33 22.46 -8.46
C LYS A 211 -2.82 22.15 -8.25
N LEU A 212 -3.30 21.05 -8.82
CA LEU A 212 -4.69 20.64 -8.68
C LEU A 212 -5.04 20.21 -7.25
N LEU A 213 -4.11 19.58 -6.53
CA LEU A 213 -4.31 19.26 -5.12
C LEU A 213 -4.51 20.53 -4.29
N TYR A 214 -3.60 21.51 -4.39
CA TYR A 214 -3.73 22.75 -3.62
C TYR A 214 -4.99 23.52 -4.00
N LYS A 215 -5.35 23.56 -5.29
CA LYS A 215 -6.60 24.15 -5.74
C LYS A 215 -7.82 23.47 -5.12
N ALA A 216 -7.80 22.14 -5.03
CA ALA A 216 -8.89 21.38 -4.38
C ALA A 216 -9.03 21.74 -2.90
N VAL A 217 -7.91 21.77 -2.19
CA VAL A 217 -7.85 22.14 -0.76
C VAL A 217 -8.35 23.57 -0.52
N GLU A 218 -8.06 24.49 -1.42
CA GLU A 218 -8.47 25.89 -1.31
C GLU A 218 -9.95 26.11 -1.68
N GLU A 219 -10.41 25.51 -2.76
CA GLU A 219 -11.71 25.85 -3.35
C GLU A 219 -12.85 24.90 -2.98
N ARG A 220 -12.56 23.61 -2.64
CA ARG A 220 -13.59 22.62 -2.38
C ARG A 220 -14.06 22.67 -0.93
N PRO A 221 -15.33 23.04 -0.64
CA PRO A 221 -15.78 23.24 0.76
C PRO A 221 -15.54 22.02 1.65
N VAL A 222 -15.90 20.82 1.22
CA VAL A 222 -15.71 19.60 2.00
C VAL A 222 -14.23 19.34 2.36
N LEU A 223 -13.28 19.70 1.51
CA LEU A 223 -11.86 19.56 1.83
C LEU A 223 -11.40 20.62 2.80
N ARG A 224 -11.85 21.87 2.63
CA ARG A 224 -11.55 22.96 3.59
C ARG A 224 -12.03 22.61 4.99
N ASP A 225 -13.28 22.10 5.09
CA ASP A 225 -13.86 21.72 6.39
C ASP A 225 -13.06 20.59 7.05
N ILE A 226 -12.60 19.61 6.27
CA ILE A 226 -11.79 18.47 6.78
C ILE A 226 -10.42 18.93 7.28
N ILE A 227 -9.81 19.93 6.65
CA ILE A 227 -8.47 20.42 7.00
C ILE A 227 -8.50 21.72 7.82
N ASP A 228 -9.68 22.23 8.17
CA ASP A 228 -9.81 23.42 9.00
C ASP A 228 -9.13 23.20 10.36
N GLY A 229 -8.25 24.10 10.73
CA GLY A 229 -7.42 23.96 11.93
C GLY A 229 -6.29 22.92 11.85
N ALA A 230 -6.25 22.09 10.82
CA ALA A 230 -5.20 21.09 10.64
C ALA A 230 -3.90 21.72 10.12
N LYS A 231 -2.75 21.19 10.58
CA LYS A 231 -1.43 21.72 10.23
C LYS A 231 -0.77 20.87 9.14
N PRO A 232 -0.34 21.47 8.01
CA PRO A 232 0.46 20.75 7.02
C PRO A 232 1.84 20.42 7.59
N THR A 233 2.25 19.15 7.53
CA THR A 233 3.51 18.67 8.13
C THR A 233 4.50 18.07 7.14
N GLY A 234 4.08 17.85 5.90
CA GLY A 234 4.97 17.32 4.87
C GLY A 234 4.27 17.05 3.56
N THR A 235 5.08 16.79 2.54
CA THR A 235 4.58 16.41 1.20
C THR A 235 5.21 15.11 0.73
N VAL A 236 4.51 14.38 -0.12
CA VAL A 236 4.97 13.16 -0.78
C VAL A 236 4.60 13.20 -2.26
N GLY A 237 5.50 12.67 -3.11
CA GLY A 237 5.26 12.61 -4.55
C GLY A 237 6.52 12.40 -5.36
#